data_8963f76846f6648f2b7e3c675eeda363
#
_entry.id   8963f76846f6648f2b7e3c675eeda363
#
_cell.length_a   1.000
_cell.length_b   1.000
_cell.length_c   1.000
_cell.angle_alpha   90.00
_cell.angle_beta   90.00
_cell.angle_gamma   90.00
#
_symmetry.space_group_name_H-M   'P 1'
#
loop_
_entity.id
_entity.type
_entity.pdbx_description
1 polymer ?
#
loop_
_entity_poly.entity_id
_entity_poly.type
_entity_poly.pdbx_seq_one_letter_code
_entity_poly.pdbx_strand_id
1 'polypeptide(L)'
;MKKCLSFIITAMMFTAMTPLLSVTDEVNAAEVKTAYCEWVNPAYEDVIDVSDLAEPDKISLHTEYGISAASDGEYLTTVEEAAEEMRDQLKARSDTVTIPYQSETDPGKSTDFVREIYYAAREHTGIPTEGDYLRYQIGGYKCSISYKTSNSLYLCTLTYTITYYTTAAQEAEMDEAVASLISDLDLKDKTDYQKIKSIYDYMCSNISYDYDNLEDDTYMLKYTAYAALINRTAVCQGYANLFYRLALEAGVDARLITGTGNGGGHAWNIANLGDSYYYLDSTWDAGRASYKYYLKGKTDFGDHQNGEEFSSDEFFARYMIPETGYEICSAHNFSTEWKTDADKHWHGCTNCGEKGSEAAHTFEWVT
;
A
#
# COMPACT_ATOMS: atom_id res chain seq x y z
N MET A 1 7.15 -12.71 24.99
CA MET A 1 6.16 -13.72 25.40
C MET A 1 5.32 -13.15 26.55
N LYS A 2 4.20 -12.53 26.28
CA LYS A 2 3.20 -12.14 27.29
C LYS A 2 1.97 -13.00 27.07
N LYS A 3 1.69 -13.86 28.04
CA LYS A 3 0.49 -14.72 28.04
C LYS A 3 -0.74 -13.84 28.28
N CYS A 4 -1.66 -13.78 27.33
CA CYS A 4 -3.01 -13.26 27.59
C CYS A 4 -3.85 -14.32 28.28
N LEU A 5 -4.41 -13.96 29.43
CA LEU A 5 -5.39 -14.77 30.16
C LEU A 5 -6.77 -14.41 29.62
N SER A 6 -7.48 -15.40 29.10
CA SER A 6 -8.90 -15.27 28.72
C SER A 6 -9.75 -15.23 29.99
N PHE A 7 -10.49 -14.15 30.22
CA PHE A 7 -11.52 -14.05 31.25
C PHE A 7 -12.90 -13.95 30.59
N ILE A 8 -13.76 -14.90 30.91
CA ILE A 8 -15.20 -14.82 30.60
C ILE A 8 -15.87 -14.18 31.79
N ILE A 9 -16.42 -12.98 31.62
CA ILE A 9 -17.24 -12.32 32.63
C ILE A 9 -18.71 -12.43 32.22
N THR A 10 -19.49 -13.23 32.97
CA THR A 10 -20.94 -13.28 32.83
C THR A 10 -21.55 -12.35 33.86
N ALA A 11 -22.15 -11.25 33.43
CA ALA A 11 -22.89 -10.36 34.32
C ALA A 11 -24.35 -10.82 34.46
N MET A 12 -24.74 -11.26 35.65
CA MET A 12 -26.15 -11.49 36.01
C MET A 12 -26.77 -10.22 36.56
N MET A 13 -27.80 -9.71 35.87
CA MET A 13 -28.65 -8.67 36.45
C MET A 13 -29.81 -9.28 37.22
N PHE A 14 -29.93 -8.92 38.50
CA PHE A 14 -31.11 -9.17 39.34
C PHE A 14 -32.19 -8.14 39.02
N THR A 15 -33.34 -8.60 38.54
CA THR A 15 -34.54 -7.75 38.37
C THR A 15 -35.42 -7.87 39.62
N ALA A 16 -35.69 -6.74 40.27
CA ALA A 16 -36.74 -6.62 41.29
C ALA A 16 -38.09 -6.56 40.61
N MET A 17 -39.00 -7.45 40.97
CA MET A 17 -40.39 -7.53 40.49
C MET A 17 -41.27 -6.46 41.14
N THR A 18 -41.97 -5.69 40.32
CA THR A 18 -43.29 -5.12 40.64
C THR A 18 -44.22 -5.41 39.47
N PRO A 19 -45.50 -5.81 39.71
CA PRO A 19 -46.38 -6.24 38.65
C PRO A 19 -47.22 -5.09 38.14
N LEU A 20 -47.13 -4.79 36.83
CA LEU A 20 -48.21 -4.09 36.11
C LEU A 20 -48.37 -4.69 34.71
N LEU A 21 -49.58 -5.21 34.46
CA LEU A 21 -49.98 -5.73 33.15
C LEU A 21 -49.91 -4.60 32.11
N SER A 22 -49.14 -4.80 31.06
CA SER A 22 -49.43 -4.28 29.72
C SER A 22 -48.77 -5.23 28.72
N VAL A 23 -49.54 -5.72 27.78
CA VAL A 23 -49.09 -6.46 26.60
C VAL A 23 -48.15 -5.53 25.84
N THR A 24 -46.88 -5.79 25.92
CA THR A 24 -45.87 -5.23 25.02
C THR A 24 -45.20 -6.40 24.33
N ASP A 25 -45.21 -6.33 23.02
CA ASP A 25 -44.38 -7.23 22.20
C ASP A 25 -42.97 -7.29 22.81
N GLU A 26 -42.58 -8.47 23.26
CA GLU A 26 -41.17 -8.74 23.66
C GLU A 26 -40.31 -8.57 22.41
N VAL A 27 -39.77 -7.40 22.23
CA VAL A 27 -38.59 -7.23 21.38
C VAL A 27 -37.50 -7.97 22.10
N ASN A 28 -37.28 -9.21 21.68
CA ASN A 28 -36.18 -10.05 22.14
C ASN A 28 -34.89 -9.33 21.78
N ALA A 29 -34.29 -8.60 22.74
CA ALA A 29 -33.01 -7.94 22.54
C ALA A 29 -32.02 -9.04 22.20
N ALA A 30 -31.61 -9.10 20.91
CA ALA A 30 -30.67 -10.09 20.45
C ALA A 30 -29.37 -9.92 21.26
N GLU A 31 -28.87 -11.03 21.82
CA GLU A 31 -27.61 -11.03 22.55
C GLU A 31 -26.49 -10.56 21.62
N VAL A 32 -25.88 -9.43 21.96
CA VAL A 32 -24.72 -8.89 21.25
C VAL A 32 -23.46 -9.40 21.92
N LYS A 33 -22.59 -10.04 21.15
CA LYS A 33 -21.30 -10.56 21.59
C LYS A 33 -20.19 -9.71 21.01
N THR A 34 -19.04 -9.69 21.68
CA THR A 34 -17.87 -8.93 21.21
C THR A 34 -16.63 -9.84 21.19
N ALA A 35 -15.88 -9.79 20.09
CA ALA A 35 -14.58 -10.43 19.94
C ALA A 35 -13.53 -9.35 19.60
N TYR A 36 -12.26 -9.61 19.86
CA TYR A 36 -11.15 -8.69 19.60
C TYR A 36 -10.00 -9.42 18.92
N CYS A 37 -9.37 -8.73 17.99
CA CYS A 37 -8.10 -9.13 17.38
C CYS A 37 -7.22 -7.92 17.13
N GLU A 38 -5.92 -8.14 17.02
CA GLU A 38 -4.95 -7.09 16.69
C GLU A 38 -3.87 -7.62 15.77
N TRP A 39 -3.38 -6.75 14.91
CA TRP A 39 -2.20 -6.98 14.09
C TRP A 39 -1.28 -5.76 14.23
N VAL A 40 0.01 -6.02 14.39
CA VAL A 40 1.04 -5.00 14.46
C VAL A 40 2.01 -5.27 13.32
N ASN A 41 2.30 -4.26 12.53
CA ASN A 41 3.33 -4.35 11.52
C ASN A 41 4.67 -4.62 12.23
N PRO A 42 5.34 -5.75 11.98
CA PRO A 42 6.63 -6.00 12.57
C PRO A 42 7.57 -4.87 12.16
N ALA A 43 8.38 -4.38 13.13
CA ALA A 43 9.39 -3.38 12.84
C ALA A 43 10.30 -3.90 11.71
N TYR A 44 10.66 -3.02 10.80
CA TYR A 44 11.37 -3.35 9.56
C TYR A 44 12.77 -3.99 9.78
N GLU A 45 13.31 -3.85 10.98
CA GLU A 45 14.61 -4.39 11.38
C GLU A 45 14.59 -5.90 11.61
N ASP A 46 13.47 -6.47 12.00
CA ASP A 46 13.29 -7.91 12.02
C ASP A 46 12.99 -8.31 10.57
N VAL A 47 14.01 -8.77 9.86
CA VAL A 47 13.84 -9.44 8.56
C VAL A 47 12.63 -10.34 8.69
N ILE A 48 11.56 -9.93 8.07
CA ILE A 48 10.29 -10.60 8.21
C ILE A 48 10.47 -11.98 7.63
N ASP A 49 10.73 -12.95 8.50
CA ASP A 49 10.36 -14.31 8.22
C ASP A 49 8.82 -14.29 8.18
N VAL A 50 8.26 -14.36 6.99
CA VAL A 50 6.81 -14.30 6.77
C VAL A 50 6.10 -15.45 7.50
N SER A 51 6.84 -16.48 7.93
CA SER A 51 6.36 -17.51 8.82
C SER A 51 5.90 -16.95 10.18
N ASP A 52 6.45 -15.83 10.63
CA ASP A 52 6.01 -15.15 11.86
C ASP A 52 4.74 -14.29 11.66
N LEU A 53 4.38 -13.94 10.42
CA LEU A 53 3.09 -13.33 10.09
C LEU A 53 1.92 -14.31 10.13
N ALA A 54 2.20 -15.61 10.19
CA ALA A 54 1.21 -16.69 10.20
C ALA A 54 0.74 -17.08 11.61
N GLU A 55 1.23 -16.45 12.68
CA GLU A 55 0.65 -16.67 14.00
C GLU A 55 -0.78 -16.12 14.01
N PRO A 56 -1.78 -16.96 14.35
CA PRO A 56 -3.16 -16.51 14.36
C PRO A 56 -3.34 -15.35 15.34
N ASP A 57 -4.07 -14.34 14.91
CA ASP A 57 -4.49 -13.22 15.76
C ASP A 57 -5.01 -13.76 17.10
N LYS A 58 -4.50 -13.20 18.20
CA LYS A 58 -4.95 -13.59 19.53
C LYS A 58 -6.39 -13.14 19.72
N ILE A 59 -7.32 -14.09 19.69
CA ILE A 59 -8.74 -13.83 19.92
C ILE A 59 -8.97 -13.68 21.41
N SER A 60 -9.52 -12.56 21.84
CA SER A 60 -10.02 -12.32 23.19
C SER A 60 -11.51 -12.11 23.13
N LEU A 61 -12.29 -12.95 23.80
CA LEU A 61 -13.74 -12.89 23.82
C LEU A 61 -14.23 -12.17 25.08
N HIS A 62 -15.03 -11.15 24.90
CA HIS A 62 -15.83 -10.52 25.96
C HIS A 62 -17.31 -10.54 25.56
N THR A 63 -18.16 -10.93 26.48
CA THR A 63 -19.60 -10.83 26.29
C THR A 63 -20.11 -9.66 27.12
N GLU A 64 -20.51 -8.57 26.48
CA GLU A 64 -21.17 -7.46 27.10
C GLU A 64 -22.62 -7.39 26.62
N TYR A 65 -23.58 -7.27 27.57
CA TYR A 65 -24.96 -6.98 27.23
C TYR A 65 -25.10 -5.48 27.06
N GLY A 66 -24.83 -4.99 25.87
CA GLY A 66 -24.95 -3.58 25.50
C GLY A 66 -25.94 -3.40 24.35
N ILE A 67 -26.88 -2.45 24.51
CA ILE A 67 -27.76 -2.04 23.44
C ILE A 67 -26.93 -1.12 22.54
N SER A 68 -26.15 -1.68 21.62
CA SER A 68 -25.70 -0.95 20.45
C SER A 68 -26.61 -1.36 19.30
N ALA A 69 -27.55 -0.49 18.95
CA ALA A 69 -28.29 -0.63 17.72
C ALA A 69 -27.29 -0.49 16.57
N ALA A 70 -26.82 -1.61 16.04
CA ALA A 70 -26.37 -1.60 14.66
C ALA A 70 -27.57 -1.07 13.86
N SER A 71 -27.40 0.07 13.20
CA SER A 71 -28.38 0.59 12.25
C SER A 71 -28.84 -0.56 11.35
N ASP A 72 -30.11 -0.60 10.93
CA ASP A 72 -30.64 -1.53 9.93
C ASP A 72 -29.99 -1.28 8.55
N GLY A 73 -28.67 -1.14 8.51
CA GLY A 73 -27.84 -0.99 7.32
C GLY A 73 -27.64 -2.33 6.62
N GLU A 74 -27.47 -2.28 5.33
CA GLU A 74 -27.12 -3.43 4.51
C GLU A 74 -25.73 -3.93 4.95
N TYR A 75 -25.64 -5.21 5.28
CA TYR A 75 -24.34 -5.85 5.62
C TYR A 75 -23.65 -6.29 4.34
N LEU A 76 -22.39 -5.98 4.21
CA LEU A 76 -21.53 -6.46 3.14
C LEU A 76 -21.35 -7.99 3.27
N THR A 77 -21.35 -8.69 2.17
CA THR A 77 -21.44 -10.16 2.15
C THR A 77 -20.18 -10.82 1.60
N THR A 78 -19.28 -10.06 0.98
CA THR A 78 -18.01 -10.54 0.45
C THR A 78 -16.83 -9.79 1.05
N VAL A 79 -15.68 -10.44 1.04
CA VAL A 79 -14.41 -9.82 1.47
C VAL A 79 -14.06 -8.64 0.56
N GLU A 80 -14.35 -8.77 -0.73
CA GLU A 80 -14.05 -7.75 -1.75
C GLU A 80 -14.84 -6.46 -1.50
N GLU A 81 -16.17 -6.56 -1.26
CA GLU A 81 -17.01 -5.40 -0.93
C GLU A 81 -16.53 -4.71 0.36
N ALA A 82 -16.23 -5.52 1.39
CA ALA A 82 -15.75 -5.02 2.67
C ALA A 82 -14.36 -4.37 2.55
N ALA A 83 -13.49 -4.91 1.69
CA ALA A 83 -12.16 -4.38 1.41
C ALA A 83 -12.22 -3.05 0.64
N GLU A 84 -13.15 -2.88 -0.29
CA GLU A 84 -13.37 -1.62 -1.02
C GLU A 84 -13.80 -0.51 -0.07
N GLU A 85 -14.80 -0.77 0.78
CA GLU A 85 -15.26 0.17 1.81
C GLU A 85 -14.13 0.53 2.79
N MET A 86 -13.36 -0.47 3.25
CA MET A 86 -12.20 -0.25 4.11
C MET A 86 -11.14 0.61 3.42
N ARG A 87 -10.81 0.34 2.17
CA ARG A 87 -9.78 1.05 1.40
C ARG A 87 -10.08 2.55 1.32
N ASP A 88 -11.33 2.92 1.09
CA ASP A 88 -11.73 4.33 1.04
C ASP A 88 -11.54 5.03 2.39
N GLN A 89 -11.87 4.35 3.48
CA GLN A 89 -11.64 4.89 4.83
C GLN A 89 -10.14 4.96 5.18
N LEU A 90 -9.32 3.98 4.73
CA LEU A 90 -7.86 4.00 4.89
C LEU A 90 -7.21 5.17 4.11
N LYS A 91 -7.66 5.43 2.88
CA LYS A 91 -7.20 6.61 2.09
C LYS A 91 -7.50 7.92 2.80
N ALA A 92 -8.67 8.01 3.41
CA ALA A 92 -9.07 9.18 4.20
C ALA A 92 -8.32 9.30 5.54
N ARG A 93 -7.45 8.35 5.90
CA ARG A 93 -6.75 8.29 7.20
C ARG A 93 -7.72 8.32 8.38
N SER A 94 -8.85 7.60 8.26
CA SER A 94 -9.83 7.47 9.33
C SER A 94 -9.21 6.70 10.50
N ASP A 95 -9.09 7.31 11.67
CA ASP A 95 -8.54 6.65 12.88
C ASP A 95 -9.36 5.42 13.27
N THR A 96 -10.67 5.47 12.99
CA THR A 96 -11.61 4.36 13.21
C THR A 96 -12.30 4.01 11.91
N VAL A 97 -12.10 2.79 11.45
CA VAL A 97 -12.74 2.21 10.26
C VAL A 97 -13.83 1.26 10.71
N THR A 98 -15.07 1.47 10.25
CA THR A 98 -16.20 0.63 10.64
C THR A 98 -16.81 -0.06 9.42
N ILE A 99 -16.84 -1.40 9.45
CA ILE A 99 -17.31 -2.24 8.35
C ILE A 99 -18.48 -3.11 8.85
N PRO A 100 -19.71 -2.95 8.34
CA PRO A 100 -20.79 -3.89 8.57
C PRO A 100 -20.60 -5.13 7.68
N TYR A 101 -20.40 -6.30 8.29
CA TYR A 101 -20.05 -7.52 7.56
C TYR A 101 -20.89 -8.71 8.00
N GLN A 102 -21.41 -9.49 7.05
CA GLN A 102 -22.10 -10.73 7.30
C GLN A 102 -21.13 -11.92 7.15
N SER A 103 -20.88 -12.64 8.25
CA SER A 103 -20.00 -13.80 8.27
C SER A 103 -20.77 -15.10 8.40
N GLU A 104 -20.33 -16.16 7.74
CA GLU A 104 -20.74 -17.54 8.00
C GLU A 104 -19.95 -18.14 9.18
N THR A 105 -18.78 -17.59 9.46
CA THR A 105 -17.90 -18.03 10.55
C THR A 105 -18.26 -17.36 11.86
N ASP A 106 -18.33 -18.13 12.94
CA ASP A 106 -18.53 -17.63 14.30
C ASP A 106 -17.31 -16.78 14.73
N PRO A 107 -17.47 -15.46 14.95
CA PRO A 107 -16.35 -14.60 15.36
C PRO A 107 -15.73 -14.99 16.69
N GLY A 108 -16.45 -15.76 17.51
CA GLY A 108 -15.93 -16.33 18.74
C GLY A 108 -15.02 -17.54 18.54
N LYS A 109 -14.93 -18.06 17.30
CA LYS A 109 -14.09 -19.21 16.95
C LYS A 109 -12.97 -18.87 16.00
N SER A 110 -13.21 -18.00 15.04
CA SER A 110 -12.20 -17.47 14.11
C SER A 110 -12.54 -16.03 13.70
N THR A 111 -11.50 -15.23 13.55
CA THR A 111 -11.55 -13.86 13.05
C THR A 111 -10.76 -13.68 11.75
N ASP A 112 -10.48 -14.76 11.02
CA ASP A 112 -9.68 -14.76 9.80
C ASP A 112 -10.19 -13.76 8.76
N PHE A 113 -11.52 -13.64 8.61
CA PHE A 113 -12.15 -12.68 7.70
C PHE A 113 -11.77 -11.21 7.99
N VAL A 114 -11.47 -10.87 9.26
CA VAL A 114 -10.99 -9.52 9.62
C VAL A 114 -9.63 -9.23 8.96
N ARG A 115 -8.74 -10.22 9.03
CA ARG A 115 -7.41 -10.13 8.40
C ARG A 115 -7.51 -10.17 6.88
N GLU A 116 -8.35 -11.04 6.33
CA GLU A 116 -8.60 -11.14 4.89
C GLU A 116 -9.10 -9.82 4.30
N ILE A 117 -10.09 -9.18 4.92
CA ILE A 117 -10.60 -7.87 4.53
C ILE A 117 -9.48 -6.82 4.57
N TYR A 118 -8.68 -6.80 5.64
CA TYR A 118 -7.59 -5.84 5.79
C TYR A 118 -6.48 -6.04 4.75
N TYR A 119 -6.15 -7.27 4.38
CA TYR A 119 -5.17 -7.55 3.34
C TYR A 119 -5.71 -7.19 1.96
N ALA A 120 -6.94 -7.59 1.64
CA ALA A 120 -7.59 -7.27 0.38
C ALA A 120 -7.76 -5.75 0.17
N ALA A 121 -8.00 -4.98 1.26
CA ALA A 121 -8.08 -3.52 1.20
C ALA A 121 -6.77 -2.85 0.76
N ARG A 122 -5.63 -3.52 0.93
CA ARG A 122 -4.29 -3.02 0.63
C ARG A 122 -3.60 -3.78 -0.49
N GLU A 123 -4.34 -4.58 -1.26
CA GLU A 123 -3.82 -5.21 -2.47
C GLU A 123 -3.53 -4.18 -3.55
N HIS A 124 -2.56 -4.49 -4.39
CA HIS A 124 -2.17 -3.64 -5.51
C HIS A 124 -3.30 -3.51 -6.54
N THR A 125 -3.73 -2.28 -6.79
CA THR A 125 -4.83 -1.94 -7.71
C THR A 125 -4.38 -1.20 -8.96
N GLY A 126 -3.13 -0.71 -9.00
CA GLY A 126 -2.66 0.20 -10.04
C GLY A 126 -3.04 1.67 -9.78
N ILE A 127 -3.73 1.97 -8.68
CA ILE A 127 -4.08 3.34 -8.28
C ILE A 127 -2.97 3.89 -7.37
N PRO A 128 -2.44 5.11 -7.62
CA PRO A 128 -1.26 5.66 -6.92
C PRO A 128 -1.40 5.76 -5.40
N THR A 129 -2.62 5.96 -4.90
CA THR A 129 -2.92 6.14 -3.46
C THR A 129 -3.38 4.86 -2.77
N GLU A 130 -3.32 3.72 -3.45
CA GLU A 130 -3.79 2.41 -2.98
C GLU A 130 -2.65 1.38 -2.96
N GLY A 131 -2.97 0.14 -2.67
CA GLY A 131 -2.01 -0.96 -2.74
C GLY A 131 -0.80 -0.79 -1.85
N ASP A 132 0.39 -0.90 -2.44
CA ASP A 132 1.66 -0.80 -1.69
C ASP A 132 1.81 0.57 -1.01
N TYR A 133 1.23 1.65 -1.57
CA TYR A 133 1.24 2.97 -0.94
C TYR A 133 0.55 2.96 0.44
N LEU A 134 -0.63 2.35 0.54
CA LEU A 134 -1.33 2.18 1.82
C LEU A 134 -0.63 1.17 2.72
N ARG A 135 -0.22 0.04 2.14
CA ARG A 135 0.33 -1.10 2.87
C ARG A 135 1.52 -0.73 3.72
N TYR A 136 2.42 0.06 3.17
CA TYR A 136 3.70 0.40 3.81
C TYR A 136 3.69 1.70 4.61
N GLN A 137 2.50 2.29 4.83
CA GLN A 137 2.31 3.49 5.67
C GLN A 137 1.39 3.26 6.87
N ILE A 138 1.10 1.98 7.17
CA ILE A 138 0.26 1.57 8.29
C ILE A 138 1.07 0.69 9.24
N GLY A 139 1.09 1.07 10.52
CA GLY A 139 1.81 0.35 11.58
C GLY A 139 1.01 -0.81 12.19
N GLY A 140 -0.29 -0.90 11.92
CA GLY A 140 -1.12 -1.98 12.43
C GLY A 140 -2.56 -1.58 12.70
N TYR A 141 -3.35 -2.53 13.19
CA TYR A 141 -4.71 -2.30 13.64
C TYR A 141 -5.04 -3.06 14.92
N LYS A 142 -6.07 -2.57 15.63
CA LYS A 142 -6.84 -3.32 16.62
C LYS A 142 -8.26 -3.39 16.12
N CYS A 143 -8.90 -4.53 16.17
CA CYS A 143 -10.28 -4.69 15.74
C CYS A 143 -11.15 -5.22 16.87
N SER A 144 -12.27 -4.55 17.13
CA SER A 144 -13.37 -5.06 17.94
C SER A 144 -14.51 -5.49 17.02
N ILE A 145 -15.10 -6.64 17.30
CA ILE A 145 -16.17 -7.23 16.51
C ILE A 145 -17.39 -7.34 17.40
N SER A 146 -18.40 -6.51 17.19
CA SER A 146 -19.72 -6.69 17.80
C SER A 146 -20.59 -7.48 16.85
N TYR A 147 -21.23 -8.56 17.33
CA TYR A 147 -22.02 -9.41 16.44
C TYR A 147 -23.27 -10.00 17.10
N LYS A 148 -24.26 -10.28 16.27
CA LYS A 148 -25.49 -11.02 16.64
C LYS A 148 -25.73 -12.13 15.63
N THR A 149 -26.36 -13.21 16.09
CA THR A 149 -26.73 -14.34 15.22
C THR A 149 -28.10 -14.09 14.60
N SER A 150 -28.22 -14.30 13.30
CA SER A 150 -29.48 -14.24 12.56
C SER A 150 -29.50 -15.31 11.47
N ASN A 151 -30.46 -16.24 11.49
CA ASN A 151 -30.61 -17.31 10.50
C ASN A 151 -29.33 -18.12 10.21
N SER A 152 -28.60 -18.48 11.26
CA SER A 152 -27.30 -19.20 11.19
C SER A 152 -26.15 -18.38 10.59
N LEU A 153 -26.31 -17.09 10.41
CA LEU A 153 -25.29 -16.14 10.00
C LEU A 153 -24.94 -15.19 11.16
N TYR A 154 -23.77 -14.60 11.09
CA TYR A 154 -23.27 -13.64 12.07
C TYR A 154 -23.24 -12.25 11.44
N LEU A 155 -24.11 -11.37 11.93
CA LEU A 155 -24.16 -9.96 11.53
C LEU A 155 -23.17 -9.18 12.40
N CYS A 156 -22.05 -8.82 11.81
CA CYS A 156 -20.90 -8.24 12.48
C CYS A 156 -20.79 -6.74 12.21
N THR A 157 -20.39 -5.98 13.21
CA THR A 157 -19.84 -4.64 13.05
C THR A 157 -18.36 -4.72 13.41
N LEU A 158 -17.50 -4.61 12.40
CA LEU A 158 -16.04 -4.62 12.56
C LEU A 158 -15.61 -3.18 12.79
N THR A 159 -14.95 -2.91 13.91
CA THR A 159 -14.44 -1.58 14.24
C THR A 159 -12.92 -1.67 14.41
N TYR A 160 -12.20 -1.21 13.39
CA TYR A 160 -10.75 -1.17 13.38
C TYR A 160 -10.27 0.20 13.89
N THR A 161 -9.33 0.19 14.79
CA THR A 161 -8.51 1.35 15.15
C THR A 161 -7.18 1.20 14.45
N ILE A 162 -6.87 2.11 13.54
CA ILE A 162 -5.69 2.02 12.65
C ILE A 162 -4.57 2.90 13.18
N THR A 163 -3.33 2.39 13.12
CA THR A 163 -2.13 3.18 13.40
C THR A 163 -1.47 3.58 12.08
N TYR A 164 -1.55 4.86 11.72
CA TYR A 164 -0.93 5.40 10.51
C TYR A 164 0.44 6.01 10.82
N TYR A 165 1.32 6.04 9.81
CA TYR A 165 2.60 6.78 9.88
C TYR A 165 2.46 8.21 9.37
N THR A 166 1.37 8.53 8.66
CA THR A 166 1.03 9.87 8.16
C THR A 166 -0.37 10.27 8.62
N THR A 167 -0.60 11.56 8.73
CA THR A 167 -1.91 12.16 9.00
C THR A 167 -2.65 12.50 7.70
N ALA A 168 -3.96 12.71 7.75
CA ALA A 168 -4.75 13.18 6.59
C ALA A 168 -4.24 14.52 6.02
N ALA A 169 -3.74 15.43 6.88
CA ALA A 169 -3.16 16.69 6.43
C ALA A 169 -1.85 16.49 5.67
N GLN A 170 -1.00 15.56 6.10
CA GLN A 170 0.23 15.19 5.40
C GLN A 170 -0.07 14.53 4.05
N GLU A 171 -1.11 13.70 3.97
CA GLU A 171 -1.52 13.12 2.68
C GLU A 171 -2.05 14.18 1.70
N ALA A 172 -2.80 15.17 2.17
CA ALA A 172 -3.24 16.29 1.33
C ALA A 172 -2.05 17.12 0.82
N GLU A 173 -1.07 17.41 1.67
CA GLU A 173 0.18 18.08 1.27
C GLU A 173 0.98 17.22 0.27
N MET A 174 0.99 15.90 0.48
CA MET A 174 1.64 14.95 -0.41
C MET A 174 0.99 14.95 -1.80
N ASP A 175 -0.34 14.96 -1.88
CA ASP A 175 -1.07 15.00 -3.15
C ASP A 175 -0.73 16.26 -3.96
N GLU A 176 -0.69 17.42 -3.31
CA GLU A 176 -0.30 18.69 -3.95
C GLU A 176 1.16 18.64 -4.43
N ALA A 177 2.07 18.13 -3.61
CA ALA A 177 3.48 18.05 -3.96
C ALA A 177 3.74 17.05 -5.10
N VAL A 178 3.06 15.91 -5.12
CA VAL A 178 3.12 14.93 -6.21
C VAL A 178 2.63 15.55 -7.51
N ALA A 179 1.47 16.21 -7.50
CA ALA A 179 0.92 16.86 -8.69
C ALA A 179 1.87 17.93 -9.25
N SER A 180 2.48 18.73 -8.37
CA SER A 180 3.49 19.73 -8.76
C SER A 180 4.71 19.05 -9.38
N LEU A 181 5.26 18.01 -8.74
CA LEU A 181 6.45 17.34 -9.23
C LEU A 181 6.22 16.64 -10.59
N ILE A 182 5.09 15.95 -10.76
CA ILE A 182 4.73 15.33 -12.05
C ILE A 182 4.65 16.36 -13.17
N SER A 183 4.10 17.55 -12.87
CA SER A 183 4.07 18.69 -13.81
C SER A 183 5.46 19.20 -14.12
N ASP A 184 6.31 19.41 -13.11
CA ASP A 184 7.67 19.93 -13.26
C ASP A 184 8.57 18.98 -14.05
N LEU A 185 8.37 17.67 -13.90
CA LEU A 185 9.08 16.64 -14.65
C LEU A 185 8.57 16.51 -16.10
N ASP A 186 7.45 17.14 -16.45
CA ASP A 186 6.84 17.12 -17.80
C ASP A 186 6.69 15.70 -18.35
N LEU A 187 6.01 14.82 -17.60
CA LEU A 187 5.96 13.38 -17.89
C LEU A 187 4.88 12.98 -18.91
N LYS A 188 3.94 13.88 -19.23
CA LYS A 188 2.71 13.56 -19.95
C LYS A 188 2.92 12.84 -21.29
N ASP A 189 3.87 13.31 -22.09
CA ASP A 189 4.11 12.79 -23.43
C ASP A 189 5.41 11.97 -23.53
N LYS A 190 6.00 11.62 -22.39
CA LYS A 190 7.20 10.78 -22.31
C LYS A 190 6.87 9.30 -22.45
N THR A 191 7.80 8.53 -22.98
CA THR A 191 7.74 7.05 -22.95
C THR A 191 7.92 6.57 -21.53
N ASP A 192 7.48 5.33 -21.22
CA ASP A 192 7.61 4.77 -19.89
C ASP A 192 9.07 4.71 -19.42
N TYR A 193 10.02 4.41 -20.31
CA TYR A 193 11.45 4.52 -20.02
C TYR A 193 11.83 5.95 -19.55
N GLN A 194 11.38 6.97 -20.27
CA GLN A 194 11.69 8.36 -19.94
C GLN A 194 11.03 8.81 -18.64
N LYS A 195 9.81 8.33 -18.36
CA LYS A 195 9.11 8.58 -17.10
C LYS A 195 9.87 7.98 -15.93
N ILE A 196 10.18 6.66 -16.01
CA ILE A 196 10.96 5.95 -14.99
C ILE A 196 12.30 6.66 -14.77
N LYS A 197 13.01 7.02 -15.85
CA LYS A 197 14.31 7.70 -15.77
C LYS A 197 14.20 9.06 -15.07
N SER A 198 13.20 9.87 -15.44
CA SER A 198 13.02 11.22 -14.86
C SER A 198 12.68 11.14 -13.37
N ILE A 199 11.82 10.21 -12.96
CA ILE A 199 11.46 9.98 -11.56
C ILE A 199 12.69 9.49 -10.77
N TYR A 200 13.42 8.53 -11.31
CA TYR A 200 14.61 7.96 -10.68
C TYR A 200 15.72 8.98 -10.49
N ASP A 201 15.99 9.79 -11.54
CA ASP A 201 16.97 10.88 -11.51
C ASP A 201 16.62 11.93 -10.44
N TYR A 202 15.34 12.31 -10.37
CA TYR A 202 14.86 13.23 -9.35
C TYR A 202 15.12 12.67 -7.95
N MET A 203 14.74 11.43 -7.71
CA MET A 203 14.90 10.80 -6.39
C MET A 203 16.36 10.68 -5.98
N CYS A 204 17.21 10.15 -6.86
CA CYS A 204 18.64 9.99 -6.58
C CYS A 204 19.38 11.31 -6.35
N SER A 205 18.87 12.41 -6.91
CA SER A 205 19.52 13.74 -6.84
C SER A 205 18.99 14.62 -5.70
N ASN A 206 17.78 14.34 -5.19
CA ASN A 206 17.08 15.25 -4.29
C ASN A 206 16.76 14.69 -2.92
N ILE A 207 16.94 13.39 -2.69
CA ILE A 207 16.60 12.73 -1.44
C ILE A 207 17.87 12.17 -0.81
N SER A 208 18.02 12.37 0.50
CA SER A 208 19.12 11.84 1.29
C SER A 208 18.64 10.69 2.18
N TYR A 209 19.52 9.73 2.47
CA TYR A 209 19.19 8.67 3.40
C TYR A 209 19.15 9.19 4.84
N ASP A 210 18.13 8.82 5.60
CA ASP A 210 17.90 9.28 6.97
C ASP A 210 18.72 8.46 7.99
N TYR A 211 20.02 8.75 8.06
CA TYR A 211 20.88 8.14 9.08
C TYR A 211 20.63 8.68 10.48
N ASP A 212 20.12 9.91 10.62
CA ASP A 212 19.94 10.57 11.91
C ASP A 212 18.81 9.93 12.73
N ASN A 213 17.77 9.45 12.04
CA ASN A 213 16.62 8.81 12.68
C ASN A 213 16.61 7.28 12.49
N LEU A 214 17.66 6.69 11.94
CA LEU A 214 17.68 5.25 11.62
C LEU A 214 17.34 4.39 12.83
N GLU A 215 17.95 4.68 13.98
CA GLU A 215 17.78 3.95 15.24
C GLU A 215 16.61 4.48 16.12
N ASP A 216 15.83 5.46 15.62
CA ASP A 216 14.67 5.98 16.35
C ASP A 216 13.39 5.24 15.95
N ASP A 217 13.04 4.20 16.72
CA ASP A 217 11.84 3.38 16.48
C ASP A 217 10.52 4.14 16.71
N THR A 218 10.58 5.36 17.25
CA THR A 218 9.40 6.20 17.45
C THR A 218 9.11 7.12 16.27
N TYR A 219 10.13 7.40 15.44
CA TYR A 219 10.01 8.27 14.27
C TYR A 219 9.59 7.46 13.01
N MET A 220 8.34 7.02 12.99
CA MET A 220 7.81 6.18 11.90
C MET A 220 7.67 6.92 10.57
N LEU A 221 7.70 8.24 10.57
CA LEU A 221 7.59 9.04 9.35
C LEU A 221 8.72 8.75 8.35
N LYS A 222 9.92 8.36 8.83
CA LYS A 222 11.07 7.98 7.99
C LYS A 222 10.76 6.90 6.93
N TYR A 223 9.73 6.07 7.15
CA TYR A 223 9.30 4.99 6.27
C TYR A 223 8.33 5.41 5.16
N THR A 224 7.96 6.69 5.10
CA THR A 224 6.87 7.17 4.25
C THR A 224 7.34 7.92 3.01
N ALA A 225 6.51 7.91 1.97
CA ALA A 225 6.70 8.75 0.80
C ALA A 225 6.70 10.25 1.14
N TYR A 226 5.96 10.66 2.18
CA TYR A 226 5.93 12.02 2.69
C TYR A 226 7.32 12.48 3.14
N ALA A 227 8.00 11.70 3.96
CA ALA A 227 9.37 12.03 4.40
C ALA A 227 10.31 12.14 3.19
N ALA A 228 10.22 11.21 2.24
CA ALA A 228 11.04 11.24 1.04
C ALA A 228 10.80 12.48 0.17
N LEU A 229 9.55 12.87 -0.10
CA LEU A 229 9.24 13.99 -1.00
C LEU A 229 9.32 15.35 -0.30
N ILE A 230 8.71 15.49 0.88
CA ILE A 230 8.56 16.77 1.57
C ILE A 230 9.80 17.08 2.40
N ASN A 231 10.22 16.13 3.25
CA ASN A 231 11.39 16.34 4.12
C ASN A 231 12.72 16.11 3.38
N ARG A 232 12.68 15.50 2.18
CA ARG A 232 13.85 15.15 1.38
C ARG A 232 14.83 14.20 2.07
N THR A 233 14.33 13.45 3.03
CA THR A 233 15.11 12.47 3.79
C THR A 233 14.21 11.31 4.23
N ALA A 234 14.63 10.08 3.96
CA ALA A 234 13.88 8.88 4.30
C ALA A 234 14.81 7.66 4.35
N VAL A 235 14.32 6.55 4.91
CA VAL A 235 14.96 5.24 4.75
C VAL A 235 14.46 4.53 3.48
N CYS A 236 15.02 3.36 3.18
CA CYS A 236 14.74 2.63 1.93
C CYS A 236 13.23 2.45 1.62
N GLN A 237 12.41 2.14 2.62
CA GLN A 237 10.96 2.01 2.44
C GLN A 237 10.30 3.32 2.01
N GLY A 238 10.74 4.48 2.55
CA GLY A 238 10.23 5.79 2.13
C GLY A 238 10.59 6.12 0.68
N TYR A 239 11.82 5.79 0.26
CA TYR A 239 12.23 5.88 -1.15
C TYR A 239 11.36 4.99 -2.04
N ALA A 240 11.23 3.71 -1.69
CA ALA A 240 10.48 2.75 -2.49
C ALA A 240 8.99 3.12 -2.58
N ASN A 241 8.42 3.65 -1.48
CA ASN A 241 7.03 4.10 -1.44
C ASN A 241 6.79 5.36 -2.29
N LEU A 242 7.75 6.29 -2.29
CA LEU A 242 7.68 7.47 -3.16
C LEU A 242 7.80 7.08 -4.64
N PHE A 243 8.74 6.20 -4.98
CA PHE A 243 8.86 5.72 -6.36
C PHE A 243 7.56 5.07 -6.85
N TYR A 244 6.97 4.17 -6.05
CA TYR A 244 5.68 3.54 -6.33
C TYR A 244 4.61 4.59 -6.64
N ARG A 245 4.45 5.57 -5.75
CA ARG A 245 3.46 6.65 -5.91
C ARG A 245 3.66 7.44 -7.20
N LEU A 246 4.89 7.89 -7.47
CA LEU A 246 5.21 8.69 -8.65
C LEU A 246 5.10 7.90 -9.95
N ALA A 247 5.51 6.64 -9.97
CA ALA A 247 5.42 5.78 -11.14
C ALA A 247 3.96 5.57 -11.56
N LEU A 248 3.09 5.19 -10.61
CA LEU A 248 1.66 5.01 -10.89
C LEU A 248 0.99 6.34 -11.30
N GLU A 249 1.35 7.47 -10.68
CA GLU A 249 0.84 8.78 -11.08
C GLU A 249 1.23 9.15 -12.52
N ALA A 250 2.42 8.72 -12.93
CA ALA A 250 2.89 8.88 -14.32
C ALA A 250 2.29 7.85 -15.29
N GLY A 251 1.47 6.90 -14.80
CA GLY A 251 0.87 5.83 -15.60
C GLY A 251 1.83 4.67 -15.90
N VAL A 252 2.87 4.47 -15.10
CA VAL A 252 3.78 3.32 -15.15
C VAL A 252 3.45 2.38 -13.99
N ASP A 253 3.10 1.14 -14.30
CA ASP A 253 2.85 0.15 -13.25
C ASP A 253 4.14 -0.21 -12.51
N ALA A 254 4.08 -0.25 -11.19
CA ALA A 254 5.22 -0.50 -10.31
C ALA A 254 4.77 -1.23 -9.03
N ARG A 255 5.72 -1.90 -8.37
CA ARG A 255 5.51 -2.49 -7.05
C ARG A 255 6.63 -2.06 -6.10
N LEU A 256 6.30 -2.04 -4.83
CA LEU A 256 7.28 -1.98 -3.75
C LEU A 256 7.59 -3.42 -3.32
N ILE A 257 8.86 -3.75 -3.30
CA ILE A 257 9.38 -5.07 -2.93
C ILE A 257 10.12 -4.94 -1.61
N THR A 258 9.90 -5.86 -0.71
CA THR A 258 10.67 -5.99 0.53
C THR A 258 11.45 -7.30 0.53
N GLY A 259 12.55 -7.31 1.27
CA GLY A 259 13.43 -8.46 1.37
C GLY A 259 14.73 -8.10 2.07
N THR A 260 15.85 -8.68 1.64
CA THR A 260 17.16 -8.34 2.20
C THR A 260 18.09 -7.73 1.15
N GLY A 261 18.85 -6.72 1.57
CA GLY A 261 19.95 -6.15 0.80
C GLY A 261 21.25 -6.23 1.60
N ASN A 262 22.27 -6.89 1.07
CA ASN A 262 23.51 -7.18 1.80
C ASN A 262 23.30 -7.83 3.19
N GLY A 263 22.23 -8.62 3.33
CA GLY A 263 21.90 -9.35 4.57
C GLY A 263 21.13 -8.55 5.62
N GLY A 264 20.78 -7.28 5.37
CA GLY A 264 19.89 -6.46 6.20
C GLY A 264 18.53 -6.29 5.54
N GLY A 265 17.49 -6.00 6.33
CA GLY A 265 16.17 -5.66 5.81
C GLY A 265 16.22 -4.49 4.82
N HIS A 266 15.54 -4.60 3.68
CA HIS A 266 15.62 -3.61 2.62
C HIS A 266 14.34 -3.53 1.79
N ALA A 267 14.11 -2.37 1.15
CA ALA A 267 13.01 -2.15 0.25
C ALA A 267 13.47 -1.47 -1.04
N TRP A 268 12.88 -1.90 -2.16
CA TRP A 268 13.14 -1.40 -3.49
C TRP A 268 11.90 -1.51 -4.37
N ASN A 269 12.04 -1.35 -5.66
CA ASN A 269 10.91 -1.41 -6.58
C ASN A 269 11.14 -2.36 -7.75
N ILE A 270 10.03 -2.78 -8.36
CA ILE A 270 9.99 -3.16 -9.76
C ILE A 270 9.08 -2.19 -10.51
N ALA A 271 9.40 -1.91 -11.77
CA ALA A 271 8.58 -1.09 -12.65
C ALA A 271 8.41 -1.75 -14.01
N ASN A 272 7.22 -1.60 -14.58
CA ASN A 272 6.89 -2.12 -15.89
C ASN A 272 7.55 -1.28 -16.98
N LEU A 273 8.19 -1.96 -17.92
CA LEU A 273 8.72 -1.36 -19.14
C LEU A 273 8.49 -2.30 -20.32
N GLY A 274 7.50 -2.00 -21.12
CA GLY A 274 7.04 -2.88 -22.18
C GLY A 274 6.30 -4.10 -21.64
N ASP A 275 6.80 -5.29 -21.96
CA ASP A 275 6.19 -6.57 -21.53
C ASP A 275 6.85 -7.16 -20.28
N SER A 276 7.76 -6.41 -19.62
CA SER A 276 8.57 -6.92 -18.51
C SER A 276 8.69 -5.91 -17.38
N TYR A 277 9.00 -6.42 -16.19
CA TYR A 277 9.32 -5.61 -15.02
C TYR A 277 10.82 -5.67 -14.72
N TYR A 278 11.37 -4.55 -14.26
CA TYR A 278 12.77 -4.44 -13.94
C TYR A 278 12.96 -3.92 -12.53
N TYR A 279 13.96 -4.43 -11.83
CA TYR A 279 14.34 -3.97 -10.50
C TYR A 279 14.95 -2.58 -10.52
N LEU A 280 14.65 -1.80 -9.49
CA LEU A 280 15.16 -0.44 -9.28
C LEU A 280 15.40 -0.21 -7.78
N ASP A 281 16.60 0.26 -7.43
CA ASP A 281 16.87 0.71 -6.05
C ASP A 281 17.44 2.13 -6.06
N SER A 282 16.54 3.09 -5.94
CA SER A 282 16.90 4.51 -5.87
C SER A 282 17.61 4.88 -4.56
N THR A 283 17.44 4.08 -3.50
CA THR A 283 18.11 4.29 -2.22
C THR A 283 19.62 4.10 -2.34
N TRP A 284 20.03 2.98 -2.93
CA TRP A 284 21.44 2.67 -3.06
C TRP A 284 22.12 3.43 -4.20
N ASP A 285 21.38 3.97 -5.14
CA ASP A 285 21.90 4.85 -6.19
C ASP A 285 21.85 6.35 -5.83
N ALA A 286 21.23 6.73 -4.71
CA ALA A 286 21.17 8.12 -4.25
C ALA A 286 22.57 8.72 -4.09
N GLY A 287 22.77 9.91 -4.68
CA GLY A 287 24.04 10.64 -4.63
C GLY A 287 25.19 10.04 -5.46
N ARG A 288 24.94 8.98 -6.25
CA ARG A 288 25.95 8.37 -7.13
C ARG A 288 26.07 9.11 -8.47
N ALA A 289 27.28 9.15 -9.01
CA ALA A 289 27.53 9.72 -10.35
C ALA A 289 27.03 8.80 -11.48
N SER A 290 26.83 7.51 -11.21
CA SER A 290 26.30 6.53 -12.16
C SER A 290 25.46 5.50 -11.41
N TYR A 291 24.39 5.03 -12.04
CA TYR A 291 23.47 4.08 -11.44
C TYR A 291 23.96 2.64 -11.57
N LYS A 292 23.98 1.94 -10.44
CA LYS A 292 24.30 0.51 -10.36
C LYS A 292 23.02 -0.35 -10.32
N TYR A 293 21.93 0.21 -9.80
CA TYR A 293 20.71 -0.52 -9.47
C TYR A 293 19.48 -0.06 -10.25
N TYR A 294 19.72 0.44 -11.47
CA TYR A 294 18.68 0.95 -12.36
C TYR A 294 18.31 -0.07 -13.43
N LEU A 295 17.01 -0.41 -13.53
CA LEU A 295 16.41 -1.34 -14.51
C LEU A 295 17.15 -2.69 -14.62
N LYS A 296 17.32 -3.38 -13.50
CA LYS A 296 18.04 -4.64 -13.38
C LYS A 296 17.13 -5.85 -13.61
N GLY A 297 17.74 -6.95 -14.09
CA GLY A 297 17.13 -8.28 -14.13
C GLY A 297 17.50 -9.11 -12.91
N LYS A 298 17.07 -10.38 -12.88
CA LYS A 298 17.30 -11.28 -11.75
C LYS A 298 18.77 -11.55 -11.47
N THR A 299 19.60 -11.68 -12.51
CA THR A 299 21.02 -12.10 -12.35
C THR A 299 21.96 -10.94 -12.10
N ASP A 300 21.58 -9.71 -12.40
CA ASP A 300 22.39 -8.51 -12.19
C ASP A 300 21.88 -7.60 -11.04
N PHE A 301 21.04 -8.17 -10.18
CA PHE A 301 20.56 -7.58 -8.94
C PHE A 301 20.91 -8.45 -7.71
N GLY A 302 22.04 -9.16 -7.77
CA GLY A 302 22.41 -10.22 -6.84
C GLY A 302 22.75 -9.79 -5.41
N ASP A 303 22.85 -8.49 -5.13
CA ASP A 303 23.02 -7.95 -3.77
C ASP A 303 21.68 -7.94 -2.98
N HIS A 304 20.56 -8.25 -3.64
CA HIS A 304 19.20 -8.24 -3.11
C HIS A 304 18.60 -9.66 -3.15
N GLN A 305 17.78 -9.96 -2.16
CA GLN A 305 16.97 -11.17 -2.11
C GLN A 305 15.51 -10.75 -1.81
N ASN A 306 14.59 -11.07 -2.71
CA ASN A 306 13.18 -10.84 -2.48
C ASN A 306 12.70 -11.60 -1.24
N GLY A 307 11.83 -10.99 -0.45
CA GLY A 307 11.07 -11.69 0.59
C GLY A 307 10.21 -12.81 0.00
N GLU A 308 9.73 -13.71 0.85
CA GLU A 308 9.00 -14.92 0.42
C GLU A 308 7.80 -14.59 -0.47
N GLU A 309 7.01 -13.60 -0.12
CA GLU A 309 5.86 -13.12 -0.90
C GLU A 309 6.23 -12.74 -2.34
N PHE A 310 7.41 -12.14 -2.53
CA PHE A 310 7.91 -11.66 -3.82
C PHE A 310 8.81 -12.66 -4.54
N SER A 311 8.89 -13.90 -4.01
CA SER A 311 9.70 -14.99 -4.55
C SER A 311 8.87 -16.17 -5.04
N SER A 312 7.53 -16.10 -4.93
CA SER A 312 6.63 -17.17 -5.34
C SER A 312 6.54 -17.30 -6.86
N ASP A 313 6.20 -18.49 -7.34
CA ASP A 313 5.95 -18.73 -8.76
C ASP A 313 4.81 -17.85 -9.29
N GLU A 314 3.80 -17.58 -8.46
CA GLU A 314 2.67 -16.69 -8.80
C GLU A 314 3.12 -15.25 -8.98
N PHE A 315 4.01 -14.76 -8.11
CA PHE A 315 4.59 -13.43 -8.25
C PHE A 315 5.36 -13.30 -9.57
N PHE A 316 6.25 -14.24 -9.88
CA PHE A 316 7.02 -14.19 -11.13
C PHE A 316 6.19 -14.48 -12.39
N ALA A 317 5.06 -15.17 -12.28
CA ALA A 317 4.12 -15.34 -13.38
C ALA A 317 3.36 -14.04 -13.67
N ARG A 318 3.03 -13.27 -12.63
CA ARG A 318 2.35 -11.97 -12.75
C ARG A 318 3.31 -10.85 -13.18
N TYR A 319 4.49 -10.81 -12.58
CA TYR A 319 5.52 -9.80 -12.84
C TYR A 319 6.70 -10.45 -13.54
N MET A 320 6.67 -10.46 -14.86
CA MET A 320 7.71 -11.09 -15.69
C MET A 320 9.01 -10.31 -15.62
N ILE A 321 9.91 -10.73 -14.71
CA ILE A 321 11.22 -10.12 -14.53
C ILE A 321 12.23 -10.93 -15.37
N PRO A 322 12.91 -10.32 -16.37
CA PRO A 322 13.89 -11.01 -17.19
C PRO A 322 15.16 -11.35 -16.39
N GLU A 323 15.97 -12.25 -16.93
CA GLU A 323 17.24 -12.65 -16.31
C GLU A 323 18.25 -11.50 -16.27
N THR A 324 18.31 -10.68 -17.31
CA THR A 324 19.24 -9.55 -17.43
C THR A 324 18.49 -8.22 -17.43
N GLY A 325 19.13 -7.17 -16.98
CA GLY A 325 18.58 -5.83 -16.97
C GLY A 325 18.24 -5.29 -18.36
N TYR A 326 17.51 -4.19 -18.38
CA TYR A 326 17.15 -3.49 -19.59
C TYR A 326 18.40 -2.93 -20.30
N GLU A 327 18.55 -3.24 -21.58
CA GLU A 327 19.61 -2.65 -22.37
C GLU A 327 19.33 -1.16 -22.60
N ILE A 328 20.00 -0.32 -21.83
CA ILE A 328 19.94 1.13 -22.01
C ILE A 328 20.47 1.44 -23.41
N CYS A 329 19.65 2.14 -24.18
CA CYS A 329 19.94 2.48 -25.56
C CYS A 329 21.21 3.37 -25.66
N SER A 330 22.34 2.72 -25.91
CA SER A 330 23.64 3.42 -26.10
C SER A 330 23.83 3.92 -27.55
N ALA A 331 23.08 3.33 -28.49
CA ALA A 331 23.07 3.71 -29.89
C ALA A 331 21.58 3.85 -30.32
N HIS A 332 21.14 5.10 -30.46
CA HIS A 332 19.75 5.36 -30.79
C HIS A 332 19.43 4.95 -32.23
N ASN A 333 18.37 4.16 -32.39
CA ASN A 333 17.78 3.84 -33.69
C ASN A 333 16.57 4.74 -33.91
N PHE A 334 16.77 5.89 -34.52
CA PHE A 334 15.71 6.85 -34.75
C PHE A 334 14.75 6.39 -35.87
N SER A 335 13.44 6.47 -35.60
CA SER A 335 12.41 6.24 -36.58
C SER A 335 12.58 7.16 -37.79
N THR A 336 12.16 6.69 -38.95
CA THR A 336 12.04 7.56 -40.14
C THR A 336 10.76 8.40 -40.12
N GLU A 337 9.83 8.11 -39.20
CA GLU A 337 8.60 8.88 -39.05
C GLU A 337 8.83 10.10 -38.16
N TRP A 338 8.32 11.24 -38.62
CA TRP A 338 8.35 12.47 -37.83
C TRP A 338 7.27 12.44 -36.75
N LYS A 339 7.67 12.79 -35.52
CA LYS A 339 6.77 13.17 -34.44
C LYS A 339 6.76 14.69 -34.33
N THR A 340 5.62 15.28 -33.98
CA THR A 340 5.46 16.73 -33.86
C THR A 340 4.64 17.08 -32.63
N ASP A 341 4.90 18.26 -32.08
CA ASP A 341 4.04 18.99 -31.17
C ASP A 341 3.68 20.37 -31.76
N ALA A 342 3.21 21.32 -30.97
CA ALA A 342 2.82 22.65 -31.44
C ALA A 342 4.00 23.45 -32.00
N ASP A 343 5.21 23.24 -31.50
CA ASP A 343 6.37 24.10 -31.75
C ASP A 343 7.51 23.41 -32.51
N LYS A 344 7.59 22.07 -32.41
CA LYS A 344 8.74 21.31 -32.85
C LYS A 344 8.36 20.00 -33.54
N HIS A 345 9.33 19.44 -34.27
CA HIS A 345 9.28 18.11 -34.83
C HIS A 345 10.62 17.38 -34.57
N TRP A 346 10.55 16.05 -34.50
CA TRP A 346 11.73 15.19 -34.22
C TRP A 346 11.51 13.76 -34.74
N HIS A 347 12.59 12.99 -34.80
CA HIS A 347 12.54 11.54 -34.93
C HIS A 347 12.70 10.89 -33.55
N GLY A 348 11.74 10.05 -33.13
CA GLY A 348 11.86 9.31 -31.89
C GLY A 348 12.73 8.07 -32.07
N CYS A 349 13.62 7.80 -31.10
CA CYS A 349 14.30 6.50 -31.02
C CYS A 349 13.26 5.39 -30.81
N THR A 350 13.33 4.34 -31.62
CA THR A 350 12.38 3.21 -31.56
C THR A 350 12.51 2.39 -30.26
N ASN A 351 13.67 2.47 -29.60
CA ASN A 351 13.98 1.68 -28.42
C ASN A 351 13.70 2.45 -27.11
N CYS A 352 14.04 3.74 -27.03
CA CYS A 352 13.96 4.51 -25.78
C CYS A 352 13.13 5.80 -25.91
N GLY A 353 12.66 6.14 -27.10
CA GLY A 353 11.88 7.35 -27.34
C GLY A 353 12.68 8.67 -27.35
N GLU A 354 14.01 8.61 -27.19
CA GLU A 354 14.88 9.77 -27.25
C GLU A 354 14.64 10.57 -28.55
N LYS A 355 14.63 11.90 -28.44
CA LYS A 355 14.39 12.78 -29.58
C LYS A 355 15.67 13.01 -30.36
N GLY A 356 15.70 12.61 -31.61
CA GLY A 356 16.77 12.89 -32.56
C GLY A 356 16.33 13.91 -33.59
N SER A 357 17.26 14.78 -34.03
CA SER A 357 17.01 15.79 -35.05
C SER A 357 15.84 16.73 -34.69
N GLU A 358 15.72 17.09 -33.42
CA GLU A 358 14.68 18.02 -32.96
C GLU A 358 14.91 19.41 -33.59
N ALA A 359 13.87 19.96 -34.23
CA ALA A 359 13.91 21.29 -34.84
C ALA A 359 12.57 21.98 -34.62
N ALA A 360 12.64 23.34 -34.50
CA ALA A 360 11.45 24.17 -34.42
C ALA A 360 10.72 24.20 -35.77
N HIS A 361 9.39 24.38 -35.73
CA HIS A 361 8.61 24.61 -36.92
C HIS A 361 8.96 26.00 -37.51
N THR A 362 9.26 26.01 -38.80
CA THR A 362 9.40 27.27 -39.57
C THR A 362 8.18 27.40 -40.46
N PHE A 363 7.37 28.42 -40.21
CA PHE A 363 6.18 28.70 -41.02
C PHE A 363 6.53 29.75 -42.07
N GLU A 364 6.36 29.43 -43.34
CA GLU A 364 6.37 30.40 -44.44
C GLU A 364 4.93 30.69 -44.85
N TRP A 365 4.60 32.00 -44.88
CA TRP A 365 3.33 32.43 -45.43
C TRP A 365 3.40 32.32 -46.95
N VAL A 366 2.59 31.43 -47.53
CA VAL A 366 2.39 31.38 -48.96
C VAL A 366 1.30 32.40 -49.30
N THR A 367 1.67 33.49 -49.95
CA THR A 367 0.75 34.54 -50.45
C THR A 367 0.17 34.15 -51.79
#